data_4562fcad6bb746acfa7595e84a1c7aa5
#
_entry.id   4562fcad6bb746acfa7595e84a1c7aa5
#
_cell.length_a   1.000
_cell.length_b   1.000
_cell.length_c   1.000
_cell.angle_alpha   90.00
_cell.angle_beta   90.00
_cell.angle_gamma   90.00
#
_symmetry.space_group_name_H-M   'P 1'
#
loop_
_entity.id
_entity.type
_entity.pdbx_description
1 polymer ?
#
loop_
_entity_poly.entity_id
_entity_poly.type
_entity_poly.pdbx_seq_one_letter_code
_entity_poly.pdbx_strand_id
1 'polypeptide(L)'
;QALIKQPEIVIATPGRFLDHLRRGSVCLEDVRFVVLDEADEMLDMGFLPDVETILSACPIPRQTFLFSATLPEEIRELGLRFMQDPQEVLIDVDEPTVPIVEQRCYRVHPERKIQALCCLLEAEQPRVSLVFCRTKRGADELAHRLEQRGFKAEALHGDMSQRERDQVMNRFRRGKLRVLVATDLASRGLDIDMVSHVINFDIPDDPDIYVHRIGRTGRAGRGGVAITLVEPNQIKQLRVIERRIARRIKICELPGQNRGWSRHEEELFKQIMKAARQASNHYLSMARSMLDREDAVFILAGALRLLEEGSAVPEKDLLSNPPEEPLEDTMVNVEIPVGKVHGIKADELVQWLIDHTLLREDQIGEIEIDQHSTFIEVPLEFVDEIYQVCDQPEFMRPTAKKKAPAF
;
A
#
# COMPACT_ATOMS: atom_id res chain seq x y z
N GLN A 1 -19.36 34.02 12.67
CA GLN A 1 -20.66 34.23 13.33
C GLN A 1 -20.84 33.30 14.55
N ALA A 2 -20.43 32.03 14.53
CA ALA A 2 -20.58 31.13 15.69
C ALA A 2 -19.74 31.59 16.90
N LEU A 3 -18.51 32.05 16.69
CA LEU A 3 -17.61 32.50 17.75
C LEU A 3 -18.09 33.80 18.48
N ILE A 4 -18.86 34.65 17.79
CA ILE A 4 -19.45 35.86 18.38
C ILE A 4 -20.43 35.49 19.52
N LYS A 5 -20.99 34.29 19.51
CA LYS A 5 -21.91 33.78 20.52
C LYS A 5 -21.22 33.23 21.77
N GLN A 6 -19.88 33.32 21.83
CA GLN A 6 -19.06 32.78 22.92
C GLN A 6 -19.45 31.34 23.29
N PRO A 7 -19.23 30.36 22.35
CA PRO A 7 -19.58 28.98 22.61
C PRO A 7 -18.74 28.43 23.78
N GLU A 8 -19.31 27.55 24.56
CA GLU A 8 -18.65 26.91 25.70
C GLU A 8 -17.53 25.96 25.27
N ILE A 9 -17.64 25.38 24.08
CA ILE A 9 -16.66 24.46 23.49
C ILE A 9 -16.31 24.95 22.10
N VAL A 10 -15.00 25.07 21.82
CA VAL A 10 -14.46 25.39 20.50
C VAL A 10 -13.58 24.23 20.01
N ILE A 11 -13.94 23.67 18.88
CA ILE A 11 -13.14 22.63 18.21
C ILE A 11 -12.58 23.24 16.93
N ALA A 12 -11.28 23.18 16.75
CA ALA A 12 -10.61 23.78 15.59
C ALA A 12 -9.27 23.08 15.29
N THR A 13 -8.81 23.22 14.07
CA THR A 13 -7.41 22.91 13.72
C THR A 13 -6.48 24.03 14.17
N PRO A 14 -5.19 23.76 14.51
CA PRO A 14 -4.27 24.76 15.07
C PRO A 14 -4.17 26.03 14.23
N GLY A 15 -3.86 25.92 12.94
CA GLY A 15 -3.70 27.10 12.07
C GLY A 15 -4.97 27.94 11.95
N ARG A 16 -6.17 27.31 11.89
CA ARG A 16 -7.44 28.04 11.84
C ARG A 16 -7.76 28.73 13.14
N PHE A 17 -7.46 28.09 14.26
CA PHE A 17 -7.64 28.66 15.59
C PHE A 17 -6.74 29.87 15.81
N LEU A 18 -5.47 29.74 15.40
CA LEU A 18 -4.49 30.81 15.50
C LEU A 18 -4.88 32.05 14.64
N ASP A 19 -5.45 31.83 13.45
CA ASP A 19 -6.02 32.92 12.62
C ASP A 19 -7.15 33.67 13.36
N HIS A 20 -8.04 32.94 14.01
CA HIS A 20 -9.11 33.55 14.83
C HIS A 20 -8.57 34.28 16.07
N LEU A 21 -7.54 33.73 16.71
CA LEU A 21 -6.89 34.35 17.86
C LEU A 21 -6.21 35.67 17.44
N ARG A 22 -5.45 35.67 16.32
CA ARG A 22 -4.82 36.89 15.78
C ARG A 22 -5.80 37.98 15.38
N ARG A 23 -6.99 37.59 14.93
CA ARG A 23 -8.09 38.53 14.59
C ARG A 23 -8.88 39.00 15.79
N GLY A 24 -8.59 38.53 17.02
CA GLY A 24 -9.35 38.85 18.22
C GLY A 24 -10.80 38.36 18.18
N SER A 25 -11.10 37.37 17.32
CA SER A 25 -12.44 36.77 17.21
C SER A 25 -12.69 35.61 18.19
N VAL A 26 -11.67 35.24 18.95
CA VAL A 26 -11.70 34.27 20.05
C VAL A 26 -11.00 34.91 21.24
N CYS A 27 -11.61 34.84 22.40
CA CYS A 27 -10.99 35.20 23.68
C CYS A 27 -10.70 33.90 24.45
N LEU A 28 -9.51 33.82 25.04
CA LEU A 28 -9.08 32.64 25.81
C LEU A 28 -9.06 32.87 27.32
N GLU A 29 -9.45 34.03 27.79
CA GLU A 29 -9.35 34.43 29.21
C GLU A 29 -10.05 33.47 30.17
N ASP A 30 -11.18 32.87 29.75
CA ASP A 30 -11.99 31.96 30.55
C ASP A 30 -11.74 30.49 30.26
N VAL A 31 -10.71 30.16 29.46
CA VAL A 31 -10.37 28.75 29.10
C VAL A 31 -9.86 27.99 30.31
N ARG A 32 -10.61 26.97 30.72
CA ARG A 32 -10.28 26.09 31.84
C ARG A 32 -9.76 24.73 31.40
N PHE A 33 -10.14 24.29 30.22
CA PHE A 33 -9.77 22.99 29.66
C PHE A 33 -9.20 23.17 28.27
N VAL A 34 -8.06 22.51 28.01
CA VAL A 34 -7.46 22.40 26.67
C VAL A 34 -7.26 20.92 26.36
N VAL A 35 -7.67 20.50 25.18
CA VAL A 35 -7.50 19.13 24.69
C VAL A 35 -6.71 19.21 23.39
N LEU A 36 -5.56 18.54 23.36
CA LEU A 36 -4.81 18.26 22.15
C LEU A 36 -5.11 16.80 21.77
N ASP A 37 -5.71 16.60 20.63
CA ASP A 37 -6.05 15.27 20.12
C ASP A 37 -5.25 14.99 18.86
N GLU A 38 -4.78 13.73 18.69
CA GLU A 38 -3.89 13.33 17.62
C GLU A 38 -2.62 14.22 17.57
N ALA A 39 -1.92 14.38 18.72
CA ALA A 39 -0.79 15.30 18.83
C ALA A 39 0.40 14.90 17.93
N ASP A 40 0.65 13.61 17.73
CA ASP A 40 1.61 13.08 16.77
C ASP A 40 1.29 13.50 15.33
N GLU A 41 0.03 13.49 14.94
CA GLU A 41 -0.41 13.98 13.64
C GLU A 41 -0.16 15.50 13.48
N MET A 42 -0.31 16.28 14.57
CA MET A 42 0.02 17.70 14.55
C MET A 42 1.52 17.93 14.39
N LEU A 43 2.37 17.06 14.94
CA LEU A 43 3.83 17.08 14.75
C LEU A 43 4.17 16.81 13.28
N ASP A 44 3.65 15.72 12.70
CA ASP A 44 3.88 15.35 11.31
C ASP A 44 3.47 16.43 10.31
N MET A 45 2.41 17.17 10.64
CA MET A 45 1.92 18.29 9.84
C MET A 45 2.70 19.60 10.06
N GLY A 46 3.66 19.62 11.00
CA GLY A 46 4.44 20.81 11.33
C GLY A 46 3.66 21.87 12.11
N PHE A 47 2.57 21.52 12.80
CA PHE A 47 1.73 22.45 13.57
C PHE A 47 2.21 22.68 14.99
N LEU A 48 3.29 22.05 15.45
CA LEU A 48 3.78 22.27 16.82
C LEU A 48 4.01 23.74 17.18
N PRO A 49 4.64 24.59 16.33
CA PRO A 49 4.81 26.00 16.65
C PRO A 49 3.49 26.76 16.82
N ASP A 50 2.47 26.38 16.03
CA ASP A 50 1.13 26.97 16.15
C ASP A 50 0.46 26.54 17.45
N VAL A 51 0.58 25.25 17.81
CA VAL A 51 0.08 24.70 19.07
C VAL A 51 0.75 25.34 20.26
N GLU A 52 2.06 25.48 20.27
CA GLU A 52 2.81 26.19 21.33
C GLU A 52 2.34 27.63 21.50
N THR A 53 2.10 28.34 20.40
CA THR A 53 1.59 29.71 20.42
C THR A 53 0.20 29.78 21.05
N ILE A 54 -0.69 28.86 20.72
CA ILE A 54 -2.04 28.78 21.29
C ILE A 54 -1.96 28.45 22.78
N LEU A 55 -1.18 27.44 23.17
CA LEU A 55 -1.03 27.04 24.58
C LEU A 55 -0.44 28.17 25.43
N SER A 56 0.50 28.94 24.88
CA SER A 56 1.09 30.12 25.56
C SER A 56 0.09 31.25 25.77
N ALA A 57 -0.92 31.35 24.91
CA ALA A 57 -1.97 32.37 25.04
C ALA A 57 -3.11 31.94 26.00
N CYS A 58 -3.18 30.67 26.38
CA CYS A 58 -4.20 30.19 27.32
C CYS A 58 -3.81 30.53 28.77
N PRO A 59 -4.82 30.87 29.66
CA PRO A 59 -4.55 31.21 31.03
C PRO A 59 -4.00 30.05 31.88
N ILE A 60 -3.37 30.39 32.98
CA ILE A 60 -2.95 29.47 34.05
C ILE A 60 -3.67 29.93 35.34
N PRO A 61 -4.32 29.01 36.13
CA PRO A 61 -4.32 27.56 35.96
C PRO A 61 -5.37 27.07 34.93
N ARG A 62 -5.04 25.97 34.26
CA ARG A 62 -5.93 25.23 33.37
C ARG A 62 -5.68 23.74 33.48
N GLN A 63 -6.65 22.91 33.13
CA GLN A 63 -6.45 21.48 32.90
C GLN A 63 -6.11 21.26 31.41
N THR A 64 -5.00 20.57 31.13
CA THR A 64 -4.61 20.24 29.76
C THR A 64 -4.62 18.72 29.59
N PHE A 65 -5.21 18.22 28.53
CA PHE A 65 -5.19 16.83 28.10
C PHE A 65 -4.46 16.72 26.77
N LEU A 66 -3.62 15.73 26.64
CA LEU A 66 -2.90 15.40 25.40
C LEU A 66 -3.18 13.95 25.07
N PHE A 67 -3.77 13.72 23.91
CA PHE A 67 -4.01 12.40 23.36
C PHE A 67 -3.14 12.22 22.11
N SER A 68 -2.44 11.09 22.03
CA SER A 68 -1.56 10.74 20.92
C SER A 68 -1.48 9.24 20.78
N ALA A 69 -1.43 8.71 19.56
CA ALA A 69 -1.24 7.29 19.30
C ALA A 69 0.22 6.89 19.54
N THR A 70 1.15 7.79 19.27
CA THR A 70 2.59 7.64 19.52
C THR A 70 3.07 8.78 20.42
N LEU A 71 4.16 8.56 21.17
CA LEU A 71 4.72 9.58 22.06
C LEU A 71 6.20 9.85 21.72
N PRO A 72 6.48 10.47 20.55
CA PRO A 72 7.83 10.90 20.22
C PRO A 72 8.31 11.98 21.19
N GLU A 73 9.63 12.18 21.26
CA GLU A 73 10.25 13.07 22.25
C GLU A 73 9.70 14.50 22.16
N GLU A 74 9.44 15.02 20.98
CA GLU A 74 8.90 16.36 20.77
C GLU A 74 7.50 16.54 21.40
N ILE A 75 6.67 15.49 21.37
CA ILE A 75 5.35 15.52 22.01
C ILE A 75 5.48 15.40 23.52
N ARG A 76 6.44 14.60 24.00
CA ARG A 76 6.75 14.49 25.42
C ARG A 76 7.24 15.84 25.97
N GLU A 77 8.17 16.51 25.27
CA GLU A 77 8.66 17.84 25.61
C GLU A 77 7.53 18.88 25.63
N LEU A 78 6.61 18.84 24.66
CA LEU A 78 5.44 19.71 24.64
C LEU A 78 4.58 19.51 25.89
N GLY A 79 4.33 18.26 26.29
CA GLY A 79 3.60 17.91 27.51
C GLY A 79 4.31 18.45 28.77
N LEU A 80 5.60 18.22 28.92
CA LEU A 80 6.37 18.70 30.08
C LEU A 80 6.40 20.24 30.16
N ARG A 81 6.40 20.94 29.05
CA ARG A 81 6.48 22.40 28.99
C ARG A 81 5.14 23.10 29.29
N PHE A 82 4.02 22.54 28.85
CA PHE A 82 2.71 23.19 28.87
C PHE A 82 1.69 22.56 29.82
N MET A 83 2.00 21.40 30.41
CA MET A 83 1.15 20.76 31.43
C MET A 83 1.77 20.90 32.81
N GLN A 84 0.92 20.93 33.83
CA GLN A 84 1.35 20.98 35.22
C GLN A 84 1.26 19.57 35.82
N ASP A 85 2.41 19.02 36.27
CA ASP A 85 2.51 17.68 36.84
C ASP A 85 1.77 16.61 35.99
N PRO A 86 2.18 16.44 34.69
CA PRO A 86 1.46 15.57 33.79
C PRO A 86 1.50 14.13 34.27
N GLN A 87 0.31 13.51 34.34
CA GLN A 87 0.19 12.08 34.56
C GLN A 87 0.19 11.37 33.21
N GLU A 88 1.19 10.52 32.98
CA GLU A 88 1.27 9.71 31.77
C GLU A 88 0.46 8.42 31.95
N VAL A 89 -0.52 8.23 31.07
CA VAL A 89 -1.33 7.01 31.02
C VAL A 89 -1.00 6.30 29.71
N LEU A 90 -0.15 5.30 29.81
CA LEU A 90 0.17 4.41 28.70
C LEU A 90 -0.83 3.25 28.70
N ILE A 91 -1.51 3.07 27.60
CA ILE A 91 -2.23 1.83 27.37
C ILE A 91 -1.22 0.91 26.70
N ASP A 92 -0.62 0.03 27.51
CA ASP A 92 0.20 -1.06 26.98
C ASP A 92 -0.69 -1.93 26.11
N VAL A 93 -0.57 -1.73 24.84
CA VAL A 93 -1.08 -2.69 23.86
C VAL A 93 0.05 -3.69 23.72
N ASP A 94 -0.01 -4.81 24.46
CA ASP A 94 0.96 -5.91 24.41
C ASP A 94 1.21 -6.46 23.00
N GLU A 95 0.32 -6.14 22.10
CA GLU A 95 0.51 -6.12 20.64
C GLU A 95 -0.15 -4.85 20.13
N PRO A 96 0.40 -4.14 19.12
CA PRO A 96 -0.37 -3.16 18.39
C PRO A 96 -1.61 -3.91 17.89
N THR A 97 -2.73 -3.74 18.58
CA THR A 97 -4.01 -4.33 18.20
C THR A 97 -4.38 -3.67 16.88
N VAL A 98 -3.64 -4.07 15.86
CA VAL A 98 -4.15 -3.94 14.51
C VAL A 98 -5.44 -4.73 14.57
N PRO A 99 -6.58 -4.08 14.44
CA PRO A 99 -7.87 -4.75 14.43
C PRO A 99 -7.74 -6.01 13.58
N ILE A 100 -8.66 -6.98 13.68
CA ILE A 100 -8.64 -8.21 12.90
C ILE A 100 -8.63 -7.86 11.41
N VAL A 101 -7.54 -7.23 10.98
CA VAL A 101 -7.31 -6.82 9.60
C VAL A 101 -6.45 -7.90 8.97
N GLU A 102 -7.00 -8.57 8.00
CA GLU A 102 -6.25 -9.45 7.15
C GLU A 102 -5.35 -8.62 6.24
N GLN A 103 -4.03 -8.81 6.36
CA GLN A 103 -3.05 -8.05 5.59
C GLN A 103 -2.47 -8.93 4.49
N ARG A 104 -2.55 -8.44 3.26
CA ARG A 104 -2.04 -9.11 2.06
C ARG A 104 -1.18 -8.15 1.26
N CYS A 105 -0.12 -8.65 0.64
CA CYS A 105 0.64 -7.87 -0.32
C CYS A 105 0.71 -8.59 -1.67
N TYR A 106 0.81 -7.80 -2.73
CA TYR A 106 0.93 -8.29 -4.10
C TYR A 106 2.12 -7.62 -4.75
N ARG A 107 3.04 -8.43 -5.27
CA ARG A 107 4.19 -7.94 -6.04
C ARG A 107 3.71 -7.54 -7.44
N VAL A 108 3.93 -6.30 -7.81
CA VAL A 108 3.41 -5.76 -9.08
C VAL A 108 4.41 -4.81 -9.72
N HIS A 109 4.69 -5.00 -11.00
CA HIS A 109 5.46 -4.01 -11.76
C HIS A 109 4.70 -2.67 -11.88
N PRO A 110 5.40 -1.51 -11.88
CA PRO A 110 4.78 -0.18 -11.94
C PRO A 110 3.74 -0.05 -13.06
N GLU A 111 4.05 -0.56 -14.25
CA GLU A 111 3.19 -0.50 -15.43
C GLU A 111 1.88 -1.30 -15.27
N ARG A 112 1.87 -2.31 -14.42
CA ARG A 112 0.73 -3.21 -14.18
C ARG A 112 -0.08 -2.89 -12.93
N LYS A 113 0.32 -1.90 -12.12
CA LYS A 113 -0.36 -1.58 -10.85
C LYS A 113 -1.86 -1.29 -11.01
N ILE A 114 -2.24 -0.55 -12.04
CA ILE A 114 -3.65 -0.22 -12.29
C ILE A 114 -4.43 -1.46 -12.70
N GLN A 115 -3.86 -2.31 -13.56
CA GLN A 115 -4.47 -3.57 -13.95
C GLN A 115 -4.64 -4.49 -12.74
N ALA A 116 -3.60 -4.62 -11.91
CA ALA A 116 -3.64 -5.40 -10.67
C ALA A 116 -4.74 -4.90 -9.73
N LEU A 117 -4.84 -3.58 -9.54
CA LEU A 117 -5.91 -2.99 -8.73
C LEU A 117 -7.31 -3.34 -9.28
N CYS A 118 -7.51 -3.24 -10.60
CA CYS A 118 -8.79 -3.61 -11.21
C CYS A 118 -9.13 -5.08 -10.95
N CYS A 119 -8.17 -6.00 -11.19
CA CYS A 119 -8.37 -7.42 -10.92
C CYS A 119 -8.72 -7.69 -9.45
N LEU A 120 -8.07 -7.00 -8.51
CA LEU A 120 -8.35 -7.13 -7.08
C LEU A 120 -9.75 -6.61 -6.73
N LEU A 121 -10.15 -5.44 -7.28
CA LEU A 121 -11.49 -4.88 -7.05
C LEU A 121 -12.59 -5.77 -7.64
N GLU A 122 -12.34 -6.43 -8.77
CA GLU A 122 -13.27 -7.38 -9.40
C GLU A 122 -13.38 -8.69 -8.61
N ALA A 123 -12.25 -9.23 -8.16
CA ALA A 123 -12.20 -10.49 -7.43
C ALA A 123 -12.77 -10.37 -6.00
N GLU A 124 -12.35 -9.34 -5.26
CA GLU A 124 -12.76 -9.12 -3.87
C GLU A 124 -14.15 -8.50 -3.75
N GLN A 125 -14.62 -7.82 -4.78
CA GLN A 125 -15.90 -7.09 -4.81
C GLN A 125 -16.16 -6.28 -3.53
N PRO A 126 -15.23 -5.41 -3.12
CA PRO A 126 -15.34 -4.71 -1.85
C PRO A 126 -16.65 -3.92 -1.78
N ARG A 127 -17.31 -3.97 -0.62
CA ARG A 127 -18.48 -3.13 -0.39
C ARG A 127 -18.12 -1.65 -0.53
N VAL A 128 -17.02 -1.26 0.09
CA VAL A 128 -16.43 0.08 0.05
C VAL A 128 -14.94 -0.05 0.25
N SER A 129 -14.16 0.57 -0.61
CA SER A 129 -12.69 0.56 -0.53
C SER A 129 -12.11 1.97 -0.49
N LEU A 130 -11.05 2.12 0.31
CA LEU A 130 -10.20 3.31 0.36
C LEU A 130 -8.85 2.96 -0.24
N VAL A 131 -8.48 3.65 -1.33
CA VAL A 131 -7.24 3.43 -2.06
C VAL A 131 -6.30 4.60 -1.79
N PHE A 132 -5.12 4.31 -1.27
CA PHE A 132 -4.12 5.32 -0.96
C PHE A 132 -3.12 5.51 -2.09
N CYS A 133 -2.98 6.75 -2.55
CA CYS A 133 -1.98 7.20 -3.49
C CYS A 133 -1.00 8.18 -2.83
N ARG A 134 0.25 8.17 -3.28
CA ARG A 134 1.30 9.06 -2.77
C ARG A 134 1.05 10.53 -3.11
N THR A 135 0.55 10.83 -4.32
CA THR A 135 0.41 12.19 -4.81
C THR A 135 -1.04 12.53 -5.17
N LYS A 136 -1.37 13.83 -5.10
CA LYS A 136 -2.67 14.37 -5.48
C LYS A 136 -3.00 14.08 -6.94
N ARG A 137 -2.05 14.34 -7.86
CA ARG A 137 -2.19 14.04 -9.29
C ARG A 137 -2.37 12.56 -9.55
N GLY A 138 -1.63 11.71 -8.81
CA GLY A 138 -1.79 10.25 -8.91
C GLY A 138 -3.17 9.80 -8.46
N ALA A 139 -3.75 10.45 -7.44
CA ALA A 139 -5.11 10.15 -7.00
C ALA A 139 -6.15 10.50 -8.06
N ASP A 140 -6.06 11.69 -8.68
CA ASP A 140 -6.95 12.11 -9.76
C ASP A 140 -6.84 11.17 -10.98
N GLU A 141 -5.62 10.90 -11.41
CA GLU A 141 -5.36 10.03 -12.55
C GLU A 141 -5.89 8.62 -12.32
N LEU A 142 -5.63 8.06 -11.13
CA LEU A 142 -6.10 6.72 -10.77
C LEU A 142 -7.62 6.66 -10.71
N ALA A 143 -8.27 7.63 -10.07
CA ALA A 143 -9.73 7.70 -10.00
C ALA A 143 -10.34 7.76 -11.40
N HIS A 144 -9.81 8.63 -12.28
CA HIS A 144 -10.26 8.75 -13.66
C HIS A 144 -10.08 7.45 -14.45
N ARG A 145 -8.92 6.78 -14.32
CA ARG A 145 -8.67 5.48 -14.98
C ARG A 145 -9.57 4.37 -14.47
N LEU A 146 -9.94 4.38 -13.19
CA LEU A 146 -10.91 3.44 -12.63
C LEU A 146 -12.31 3.71 -13.15
N GLU A 147 -12.72 4.98 -13.25
CA GLU A 147 -14.02 5.39 -13.80
C GLU A 147 -14.16 4.95 -15.25
N GLN A 148 -13.13 5.15 -16.08
CA GLN A 148 -13.10 4.67 -17.47
C GLN A 148 -13.29 3.15 -17.60
N ARG A 149 -12.95 2.38 -16.56
CA ARG A 149 -13.15 0.93 -16.48
C ARG A 149 -14.45 0.52 -15.79
N GLY A 150 -15.35 1.48 -15.55
CA GLY A 150 -16.68 1.23 -14.99
C GLY A 150 -16.74 1.14 -13.46
N PHE A 151 -15.64 1.40 -12.75
CA PHE A 151 -15.68 1.48 -11.29
C PHE A 151 -16.28 2.82 -10.84
N LYS A 152 -17.09 2.79 -9.78
CA LYS A 152 -17.60 4.02 -9.14
C LYS A 152 -16.51 4.58 -8.21
N ALA A 153 -15.54 5.28 -8.80
CA ALA A 153 -14.36 5.82 -8.12
C ALA A 153 -14.34 7.35 -8.18
N GLU A 154 -13.89 7.99 -7.12
CA GLU A 154 -13.59 9.43 -7.09
C GLU A 154 -12.35 9.69 -6.25
N ALA A 155 -11.62 10.78 -6.60
CA ALA A 155 -10.45 11.22 -5.85
C ALA A 155 -10.83 12.12 -4.67
N LEU A 156 -9.96 12.11 -3.64
CA LEU A 156 -10.03 13.00 -2.49
C LEU A 156 -8.61 13.45 -2.09
N HIS A 157 -8.32 14.74 -2.28
CA HIS A 157 -7.00 15.30 -1.98
C HIS A 157 -7.04 16.76 -1.53
N GLY A 158 -5.90 17.28 -1.07
CA GLY A 158 -5.82 18.59 -0.42
C GLY A 158 -6.10 19.80 -1.32
N ASP A 159 -6.04 19.65 -2.66
CA ASP A 159 -6.31 20.77 -3.58
C ASP A 159 -7.81 20.99 -3.83
N MET A 160 -8.64 20.06 -3.37
CA MET A 160 -10.10 20.20 -3.45
C MET A 160 -10.60 21.23 -2.44
N SER A 161 -11.56 22.03 -2.85
CA SER A 161 -12.28 22.90 -1.94
C SER A 161 -13.08 22.08 -0.89
N GLN A 162 -13.35 22.65 0.27
CA GLN A 162 -14.13 21.97 1.31
C GLN A 162 -15.50 21.50 0.78
N ARG A 163 -16.12 22.29 -0.10
CA ARG A 163 -17.41 21.94 -0.70
C ARG A 163 -17.34 20.70 -1.58
N GLU A 164 -16.28 20.57 -2.38
CA GLU A 164 -16.05 19.39 -3.22
C GLU A 164 -15.78 18.16 -2.36
N ARG A 165 -14.92 18.29 -1.33
CA ARG A 165 -14.65 17.21 -0.37
C ARG A 165 -15.93 16.72 0.30
N ASP A 166 -16.77 17.63 0.76
CA ASP A 166 -18.05 17.30 1.40
C ASP A 166 -19.01 16.59 0.42
N GLN A 167 -18.99 16.97 -0.87
CA GLN A 167 -19.80 16.32 -1.91
C GLN A 167 -19.32 14.88 -2.17
N VAL A 168 -18.01 14.67 -2.32
CA VAL A 168 -17.42 13.34 -2.49
C VAL A 168 -17.75 12.45 -1.29
N MET A 169 -17.50 12.95 -0.08
CA MET A 169 -17.79 12.22 1.16
C MET A 169 -19.27 11.88 1.32
N ASN A 170 -20.18 12.79 0.95
CA ASN A 170 -21.61 12.51 0.96
C ASN A 170 -22.01 11.41 -0.03
N ARG A 171 -21.40 11.38 -1.24
CA ARG A 171 -21.62 10.30 -2.21
C ARG A 171 -21.08 8.96 -1.69
N PHE A 172 -19.90 8.99 -1.07
CA PHE A 172 -19.26 7.83 -0.47
C PHE A 172 -20.11 7.24 0.67
N ARG A 173 -20.51 8.04 1.65
CA ARG A 173 -21.37 7.62 2.78
C ARG A 173 -22.73 7.06 2.32
N ARG A 174 -23.27 7.58 1.23
CA ARG A 174 -24.54 7.10 0.65
C ARG A 174 -24.38 5.84 -0.20
N GLY A 175 -23.16 5.27 -0.31
CA GLY A 175 -22.87 4.07 -1.11
C GLY A 175 -22.96 4.29 -2.62
N LYS A 176 -22.98 5.57 -3.08
CA LYS A 176 -22.94 5.90 -4.51
C LYS A 176 -21.56 5.71 -5.12
N LEU A 177 -20.53 5.79 -4.29
CA LEU A 177 -19.14 5.47 -4.61
C LEU A 177 -18.74 4.19 -3.89
N ARG A 178 -17.99 3.34 -4.59
CA ARG A 178 -17.42 2.10 -4.02
C ARG A 178 -15.92 2.21 -3.77
N VAL A 179 -15.25 3.10 -4.51
CA VAL A 179 -13.80 3.30 -4.42
C VAL A 179 -13.53 4.78 -4.16
N LEU A 180 -12.90 5.08 -3.05
CA LEU A 180 -12.39 6.40 -2.75
C LEU A 180 -10.87 6.38 -2.88
N VAL A 181 -10.32 7.17 -3.80
CA VAL A 181 -8.89 7.30 -4.00
C VAL A 181 -8.39 8.52 -3.26
N ALA A 182 -7.53 8.36 -2.26
CA ALA A 182 -7.13 9.47 -1.38
C ALA A 182 -5.61 9.55 -1.19
N THR A 183 -5.14 10.75 -0.84
CA THR A 183 -3.81 10.96 -0.26
C THR A 183 -3.91 10.92 1.26
N ASP A 184 -2.79 10.63 1.95
CA ASP A 184 -2.74 10.55 3.41
C ASP A 184 -3.33 11.82 4.07
N LEU A 185 -2.86 12.98 3.66
CA LEU A 185 -3.32 14.26 4.20
C LEU A 185 -4.83 14.48 4.06
N ALA A 186 -5.42 14.02 2.96
CA ALA A 186 -6.84 14.22 2.71
C ALA A 186 -7.73 13.23 3.47
N SER A 187 -7.21 12.06 3.81
CA SER A 187 -7.94 11.02 4.56
C SER A 187 -7.90 11.23 6.07
N ARG A 188 -6.98 12.05 6.56
CA ARG A 188 -6.87 12.43 7.99
C ARG A 188 -8.09 13.22 8.44
N GLY A 189 -8.59 12.95 9.64
CA GLY A 189 -9.75 13.63 10.20
C GLY A 189 -11.07 13.39 9.48
N LEU A 190 -11.10 12.48 8.50
CA LEU A 190 -12.33 12.06 7.86
C LEU A 190 -12.91 10.88 8.64
N ASP A 191 -14.17 11.02 9.05
CA ASP A 191 -14.97 9.93 9.58
C ASP A 191 -15.27 8.91 8.46
N ILE A 192 -14.29 8.06 8.18
CA ILE A 192 -14.38 6.97 7.19
C ILE A 192 -14.30 5.64 7.96
N ASP A 193 -15.26 5.42 8.84
CA ASP A 193 -15.23 4.28 9.78
C ASP A 193 -15.82 2.98 9.24
N MET A 194 -16.18 2.91 7.96
CA MET A 194 -16.94 1.79 7.40
C MET A 194 -16.31 1.17 6.16
N VAL A 195 -15.00 1.27 6.02
CA VAL A 195 -14.30 0.74 4.85
C VAL A 195 -14.07 -0.76 5.03
N SER A 196 -14.52 -1.58 4.08
CA SER A 196 -14.27 -3.02 4.10
C SER A 196 -12.83 -3.35 3.68
N HIS A 197 -12.27 -2.54 2.77
CA HIS A 197 -10.93 -2.74 2.23
C HIS A 197 -10.14 -1.43 2.25
N VAL A 198 -8.91 -1.52 2.70
CA VAL A 198 -7.88 -0.49 2.51
C VAL A 198 -6.88 -1.02 1.50
N ILE A 199 -6.58 -0.24 0.47
CA ILE A 199 -5.62 -0.63 -0.56
C ILE A 199 -4.53 0.42 -0.63
N ASN A 200 -3.31 0.06 -0.28
CA ASN A 200 -2.13 0.87 -0.52
C ASN A 200 -1.70 0.67 -1.97
N PHE A 201 -2.21 1.50 -2.88
CA PHE A 201 -1.76 1.54 -4.26
C PHE A 201 -0.29 1.96 -4.33
N ASP A 202 0.09 2.90 -3.47
CA ASP A 202 1.49 3.24 -3.19
C ASP A 202 1.80 2.90 -1.74
N ILE A 203 2.83 2.08 -1.55
CA ILE A 203 3.33 1.74 -0.22
C ILE A 203 3.81 3.04 0.48
N PRO A 204 3.44 3.30 1.75
CA PRO A 204 3.89 4.49 2.46
C PRO A 204 5.35 4.39 2.85
N ASP A 205 6.05 5.53 2.85
CA ASP A 205 7.47 5.58 3.23
C ASP A 205 7.67 5.39 4.74
N ASP A 206 6.68 5.81 5.53
CA ASP A 206 6.68 5.70 6.98
C ASP A 206 5.79 4.52 7.44
N PRO A 207 6.32 3.61 8.28
CA PRO A 207 5.55 2.51 8.83
C PRO A 207 4.36 2.93 9.71
N ASP A 208 4.43 4.07 10.38
CA ASP A 208 3.32 4.57 11.21
C ASP A 208 2.17 5.05 10.32
N ILE A 209 2.46 5.64 9.16
CA ILE A 209 1.45 5.95 8.14
C ILE A 209 0.77 4.66 7.67
N TYR A 210 1.51 3.56 7.50
CA TYR A 210 0.92 2.27 7.15
C TYR A 210 -0.13 1.84 8.19
N VAL A 211 0.20 1.90 9.48
CA VAL A 211 -0.71 1.55 10.58
C VAL A 211 -1.95 2.45 10.56
N HIS A 212 -1.78 3.75 10.39
CA HIS A 212 -2.88 4.72 10.30
C HIS A 212 -3.79 4.47 9.09
N ARG A 213 -3.23 4.05 7.93
CA ARG A 213 -4.01 3.69 6.76
C ARG A 213 -4.84 2.44 6.99
N ILE A 214 -4.23 1.34 7.44
CA ILE A 214 -4.95 0.08 7.66
C ILE A 214 -5.97 0.18 8.80
N GLY A 215 -5.73 1.07 9.78
CA GLY A 215 -6.67 1.41 10.84
C GLY A 215 -7.98 2.07 10.35
N ARG A 216 -8.14 2.36 9.05
CA ARG A 216 -9.42 2.80 8.45
C ARG A 216 -10.38 1.64 8.19
N THR A 217 -9.92 0.40 8.32
CA THR A 217 -10.76 -0.81 8.27
C THR A 217 -10.65 -1.60 9.57
N GLY A 218 -11.45 -2.63 9.74
CA GLY A 218 -11.39 -3.51 10.91
C GLY A 218 -11.88 -2.89 12.22
N ARG A 219 -12.64 -1.78 12.19
CA ARG A 219 -13.15 -1.10 13.39
C ARG A 219 -14.44 -1.71 13.92
N ALA A 220 -14.71 -1.49 15.21
CA ALA A 220 -15.92 -1.93 15.90
C ALA A 220 -16.19 -3.45 15.84
N GLY A 221 -15.12 -4.27 15.94
CA GLY A 221 -15.23 -5.74 15.94
C GLY A 221 -15.55 -6.36 14.58
N ARG A 222 -15.53 -5.59 13.50
CA ARG A 222 -15.71 -6.11 12.13
C ARG A 222 -14.36 -6.43 11.52
N GLY A 223 -14.26 -7.55 10.82
CA GLY A 223 -13.08 -7.89 10.03
C GLY A 223 -12.85 -6.88 8.91
N GLY A 224 -11.59 -6.62 8.60
CA GLY A 224 -11.18 -5.76 7.49
C GLY A 224 -10.09 -6.40 6.67
N VAL A 225 -9.88 -5.93 5.45
CA VAL A 225 -8.81 -6.38 4.56
C VAL A 225 -7.93 -5.18 4.19
N ALA A 226 -6.62 -5.35 4.36
CA ALA A 226 -5.61 -4.40 3.91
C ALA A 226 -4.77 -5.05 2.82
N ILE A 227 -4.73 -4.42 1.66
CA ILE A 227 -3.99 -4.87 0.48
C ILE A 227 -2.89 -3.85 0.19
N THR A 228 -1.67 -4.32 -0.07
CA THR A 228 -0.56 -3.45 -0.44
C THR A 228 0.03 -3.91 -1.77
N LEU A 229 0.11 -3.00 -2.75
CA LEU A 229 0.80 -3.23 -4.00
C LEU A 229 2.27 -2.82 -3.83
N VAL A 230 3.18 -3.76 -4.04
CA VAL A 230 4.61 -3.58 -3.80
C VAL A 230 5.37 -3.76 -5.11
N GLU A 231 6.17 -2.78 -5.46
CA GLU A 231 7.08 -2.86 -6.60
C GLU A 231 8.37 -3.59 -6.19
N PRO A 232 9.08 -4.24 -7.12
CA PRO A 232 10.32 -4.97 -6.81
C PRO A 232 11.36 -4.15 -6.03
N ASN A 233 11.48 -2.85 -6.34
CA ASN A 233 12.40 -1.92 -5.66
C ASN A 233 11.91 -1.46 -4.28
N GLN A 234 10.68 -1.78 -3.88
CA GLN A 234 10.06 -1.35 -2.62
C GLN A 234 10.05 -2.43 -1.53
N ILE A 235 10.70 -3.58 -1.78
CA ILE A 235 10.74 -4.70 -0.83
C ILE A 235 11.38 -4.29 0.51
N LYS A 236 12.46 -3.51 0.46
CA LYS A 236 13.09 -2.98 1.69
C LYS A 236 12.10 -2.20 2.55
N GLN A 237 11.27 -1.39 1.92
CA GLN A 237 10.22 -0.58 2.58
C GLN A 237 9.15 -1.48 3.22
N LEU A 238 8.70 -2.52 2.52
CA LEU A 238 7.79 -3.53 3.07
C LEU A 238 8.39 -4.18 4.33
N ARG A 239 9.69 -4.55 4.31
CA ARG A 239 10.35 -5.16 5.47
C ARG A 239 10.44 -4.22 6.68
N VAL A 240 10.61 -2.91 6.44
CA VAL A 240 10.57 -1.91 7.53
C VAL A 240 9.18 -1.85 8.15
N ILE A 241 8.12 -1.87 7.33
CA ILE A 241 6.73 -1.92 7.80
C ILE A 241 6.48 -3.19 8.62
N GLU A 242 6.87 -4.37 8.12
CA GLU A 242 6.69 -5.65 8.81
C GLU A 242 7.38 -5.69 10.19
N ARG A 243 8.59 -5.10 10.29
CA ARG A 243 9.28 -4.97 11.60
C ARG A 243 8.52 -4.08 12.56
N ARG A 244 7.94 -2.98 12.08
CA ARG A 244 7.17 -2.04 12.92
C ARG A 244 5.89 -2.65 13.45
N ILE A 245 5.19 -3.45 12.63
CA ILE A 245 3.94 -4.11 13.03
C ILE A 245 4.19 -5.47 13.71
N ALA A 246 5.46 -5.87 13.87
CA ALA A 246 5.90 -7.16 14.43
C ALA A 246 5.21 -8.38 13.77
N ARG A 247 4.81 -8.26 12.49
CA ARG A 247 4.08 -9.30 11.77
C ARG A 247 4.49 -9.33 10.30
N ARG A 248 4.63 -10.54 9.74
CA ARG A 248 4.81 -10.72 8.27
C ARG A 248 3.48 -10.52 7.55
N ILE A 249 3.53 -9.80 6.45
CA ILE A 249 2.37 -9.60 5.56
C ILE A 249 2.34 -10.74 4.56
N LYS A 250 1.16 -11.36 4.40
CA LYS A 250 0.99 -12.48 3.47
C LYS A 250 1.19 -12.00 2.04
N ILE A 251 2.17 -12.59 1.36
CA ILE A 251 2.37 -12.39 -0.07
C ILE A 251 1.34 -13.26 -0.80
N CYS A 252 0.64 -12.66 -1.74
CA CYS A 252 -0.39 -13.33 -2.52
C CYS A 252 -0.13 -13.11 -4.00
N GLU A 253 -0.57 -14.05 -4.79
CA GLU A 253 -0.64 -13.91 -6.24
C GLU A 253 -1.89 -13.17 -6.67
N LEU A 254 -1.78 -12.39 -7.75
CA LEU A 254 -2.93 -11.64 -8.26
C LEU A 254 -4.03 -12.59 -8.73
N PRO A 255 -5.29 -12.33 -8.35
CA PRO A 255 -6.41 -13.12 -8.86
C PRO A 255 -6.40 -13.14 -10.39
N GLY A 256 -6.47 -14.32 -10.97
CA GLY A 256 -6.45 -14.48 -12.44
C GLY A 256 -5.06 -14.61 -13.06
N GLN A 257 -3.95 -14.40 -12.33
CA GLN A 257 -2.61 -14.72 -12.83
C GLN A 257 -2.30 -16.22 -12.74
N ASN A 258 -2.95 -16.96 -11.83
CA ASN A 258 -2.83 -18.42 -11.69
C ASN A 258 -3.80 -19.24 -12.56
N ARG A 259 -4.49 -18.64 -13.51
CA ARG A 259 -4.71 -19.37 -14.75
C ARG A 259 -3.42 -19.17 -15.56
N GLY A 260 -2.38 -19.89 -15.21
CA GLY A 260 -1.33 -20.22 -16.17
C GLY A 260 -2.09 -20.62 -17.42
N TRP A 261 -1.81 -19.95 -18.51
CA TRP A 261 -2.43 -20.30 -19.78
C TRP A 261 -2.32 -21.80 -19.90
N SER A 262 -3.43 -22.46 -20.10
CA SER A 262 -3.38 -23.89 -20.38
C SER A 262 -2.38 -24.08 -21.53
N ARG A 263 -1.77 -25.22 -21.61
CA ARG A 263 -0.84 -25.54 -22.70
C ARG A 263 -1.43 -25.20 -24.08
N HIS A 264 -2.74 -25.31 -24.18
CA HIS A 264 -3.52 -24.93 -25.36
C HIS A 264 -3.60 -23.42 -25.55
N GLU A 265 -3.88 -22.63 -24.51
CA GLU A 265 -3.93 -21.17 -24.58
C GLU A 265 -2.56 -20.58 -24.88
N GLU A 266 -1.51 -21.14 -24.33
CA GLU A 266 -0.13 -20.70 -24.61
C GLU A 266 0.28 -21.02 -26.08
N GLU A 267 -0.11 -22.18 -26.56
CA GLU A 267 0.14 -22.54 -27.95
C GLU A 267 -0.67 -21.66 -28.93
N LEU A 268 -1.93 -21.41 -28.62
CA LEU A 268 -2.80 -20.49 -29.36
C LEU A 268 -2.20 -19.07 -29.39
N PHE A 269 -1.72 -18.58 -28.26
CA PHE A 269 -1.05 -17.27 -28.21
C PHE A 269 0.20 -17.22 -29.08
N LYS A 270 1.06 -18.27 -29.01
CA LYS A 270 2.26 -18.37 -29.85
C LYS A 270 1.90 -18.36 -31.34
N GLN A 271 0.84 -19.06 -31.71
CA GLN A 271 0.33 -19.09 -33.10
C GLN A 271 -0.19 -17.71 -33.55
N ILE A 272 -0.97 -17.04 -32.70
CA ILE A 272 -1.48 -15.68 -32.98
C ILE A 272 -0.32 -14.70 -33.12
N MET A 273 0.67 -14.72 -32.21
CA MET A 273 1.83 -13.83 -32.28
C MET A 273 2.71 -14.10 -33.52
N LYS A 274 2.83 -15.36 -33.93
CA LYS A 274 3.53 -15.74 -35.17
C LYS A 274 2.77 -15.20 -36.39
N ALA A 275 1.48 -15.39 -36.45
CA ALA A 275 0.62 -14.88 -37.53
C ALA A 275 0.63 -13.34 -37.59
N ALA A 276 0.55 -12.67 -36.42
CA ALA A 276 0.59 -11.21 -36.35
C ALA A 276 1.91 -10.62 -36.87
N ARG A 277 3.05 -11.27 -36.61
CA ARG A 277 4.36 -10.85 -37.13
C ARG A 277 4.48 -11.00 -38.66
N GLN A 278 3.67 -11.87 -39.26
CA GLN A 278 3.61 -12.13 -40.68
C GLN A 278 2.44 -11.45 -41.39
N ALA A 279 1.64 -10.69 -40.62
CA ALA A 279 0.44 -10.03 -41.15
C ALA A 279 0.82 -8.97 -42.20
N SER A 280 0.15 -9.05 -43.36
CA SER A 280 0.29 -8.03 -44.39
C SER A 280 -0.35 -6.69 -43.99
N ASN A 281 0.04 -5.62 -44.69
CA ASN A 281 -0.56 -4.29 -44.45
C ASN A 281 -2.08 -4.27 -44.60
N HIS A 282 -2.65 -5.17 -45.40
CA HIS A 282 -4.08 -5.35 -45.53
C HIS A 282 -4.75 -5.74 -44.20
N TYR A 283 -4.22 -6.77 -43.52
CA TYR A 283 -4.76 -7.19 -42.22
C TYR A 283 -4.56 -6.16 -41.13
N LEU A 284 -3.44 -5.42 -41.16
CA LEU A 284 -3.20 -4.34 -40.20
C LEU A 284 -4.16 -3.18 -40.39
N SER A 285 -4.50 -2.84 -41.69
CA SER A 285 -5.48 -1.80 -41.98
C SER A 285 -6.88 -2.23 -41.56
N MET A 286 -7.26 -3.48 -41.83
CA MET A 286 -8.55 -4.04 -41.42
C MET A 286 -8.70 -4.06 -39.90
N ALA A 287 -7.65 -4.49 -39.17
CA ALA A 287 -7.64 -4.50 -37.70
C ALA A 287 -7.82 -3.08 -37.12
N ARG A 288 -7.14 -2.07 -37.69
CA ARG A 288 -7.34 -0.66 -37.28
C ARG A 288 -8.78 -0.20 -37.50
N SER A 289 -9.36 -0.50 -38.66
CA SER A 289 -10.75 -0.15 -38.96
C SER A 289 -11.77 -0.84 -38.04
N MET A 290 -11.46 -2.06 -37.55
CA MET A 290 -12.29 -2.73 -36.55
C MET A 290 -12.17 -2.08 -35.18
N LEU A 291 -10.94 -1.70 -34.75
CA LEU A 291 -10.68 -1.01 -33.50
C LEU A 291 -11.30 0.38 -33.42
N ASP A 292 -11.53 1.02 -34.57
CA ASP A 292 -12.27 2.30 -34.64
C ASP A 292 -13.76 2.14 -34.39
N ARG A 293 -14.31 0.93 -34.44
CA ARG A 293 -15.76 0.63 -34.34
C ARG A 293 -16.14 -0.07 -33.04
N GLU A 294 -15.29 -0.93 -32.52
CA GLU A 294 -15.61 -1.79 -31.40
C GLU A 294 -14.40 -1.94 -30.45
N ASP A 295 -14.66 -2.35 -29.21
CA ASP A 295 -13.64 -2.60 -28.19
C ASP A 295 -12.68 -3.72 -28.59
N ALA A 296 -11.39 -3.50 -28.33
CA ALA A 296 -10.32 -4.43 -28.72
C ALA A 296 -10.49 -5.83 -28.09
N VAL A 297 -10.98 -5.90 -26.84
CA VAL A 297 -11.20 -7.18 -26.14
C VAL A 297 -12.35 -7.94 -26.80
N PHE A 298 -13.40 -7.24 -27.19
CA PHE A 298 -14.55 -7.86 -27.85
C PHE A 298 -14.19 -8.41 -29.23
N ILE A 299 -13.42 -7.65 -30.03
CA ILE A 299 -12.92 -8.10 -31.34
C ILE A 299 -12.00 -9.32 -31.18
N LEU A 300 -11.07 -9.26 -30.21
CA LEU A 300 -10.14 -10.37 -29.97
C LEU A 300 -10.88 -11.62 -29.48
N ALA A 301 -11.86 -11.48 -28.58
CA ALA A 301 -12.68 -12.60 -28.11
C ALA A 301 -13.42 -13.28 -29.26
N GLY A 302 -14.01 -12.49 -30.19
CA GLY A 302 -14.65 -13.01 -31.39
C GLY A 302 -13.66 -13.73 -32.31
N ALA A 303 -12.45 -13.19 -32.51
CA ALA A 303 -11.41 -13.83 -33.31
C ALA A 303 -10.91 -15.15 -32.69
N LEU A 304 -10.73 -15.18 -31.37
CA LEU A 304 -10.35 -16.42 -30.63
C LEU A 304 -11.40 -17.50 -30.80
N ARG A 305 -12.68 -17.14 -30.61
CA ARG A 305 -13.79 -18.06 -30.81
C ARG A 305 -13.84 -18.66 -32.22
N LEU A 306 -13.66 -17.83 -33.24
CA LEU A 306 -13.62 -18.29 -34.63
C LEU A 306 -12.43 -19.22 -34.90
N LEU A 307 -11.29 -18.99 -34.27
CA LEU A 307 -10.12 -19.88 -34.39
C LEU A 307 -10.36 -21.24 -33.70
N GLU A 308 -11.04 -21.26 -32.57
CA GLU A 308 -11.40 -22.50 -31.87
C GLU A 308 -12.49 -23.30 -32.61
N GLU A 309 -13.53 -22.63 -33.11
CA GLU A 309 -14.60 -23.25 -33.89
C GLU A 309 -14.12 -23.73 -35.28
N GLY A 310 -13.14 -23.04 -35.87
CA GLY A 310 -12.51 -23.39 -37.14
C GLY A 310 -11.49 -24.54 -37.06
N SER A 311 -11.00 -24.83 -35.87
CA SER A 311 -10.15 -25.98 -35.55
C SER A 311 -11.01 -27.07 -34.97
N ALA A 312 -11.69 -27.86 -35.83
CA ALA A 312 -12.50 -29.01 -35.40
C ALA A 312 -11.61 -30.05 -34.69
N VAL A 313 -11.42 -29.90 -33.39
CA VAL A 313 -10.91 -30.96 -32.51
C VAL A 313 -12.15 -31.67 -31.97
N PRO A 314 -12.26 -33.00 -32.05
CA PRO A 314 -13.43 -33.72 -31.59
C PRO A 314 -13.59 -33.53 -30.07
N GLU A 315 -14.78 -33.20 -29.68
CA GLU A 315 -15.28 -32.87 -28.32
C GLU A 315 -15.14 -34.01 -27.27
N LYS A 316 -14.30 -35.01 -27.52
CA LYS A 316 -14.24 -36.23 -26.72
C LYS A 316 -13.20 -36.30 -25.62
N ASP A 317 -12.33 -35.28 -25.56
CA ASP A 317 -11.24 -35.23 -24.53
C ASP A 317 -11.33 -34.09 -23.51
N LEU A 318 -12.49 -33.39 -23.44
CA LEU A 318 -12.67 -32.26 -22.51
C LEU A 318 -13.30 -32.61 -21.14
N LEU A 319 -13.49 -33.92 -20.85
CA LEU A 319 -14.11 -34.37 -19.60
C LEU A 319 -13.27 -35.37 -18.78
N SER A 320 -11.97 -35.27 -18.86
CA SER A 320 -11.09 -35.95 -17.91
C SER A 320 -10.02 -35.01 -17.45
N ASN A 321 -10.35 -34.19 -16.44
CA ASN A 321 -9.32 -33.60 -15.58
C ASN A 321 -8.64 -34.74 -14.83
N PRO A 322 -7.35 -35.02 -15.03
CA PRO A 322 -6.61 -35.76 -14.02
C PRO A 322 -6.55 -34.86 -12.77
N PRO A 323 -6.52 -35.44 -11.57
CA PRO A 323 -6.39 -34.65 -10.36
C PRO A 323 -5.15 -33.76 -10.48
N GLU A 324 -5.32 -32.47 -10.20
CA GLU A 324 -4.23 -31.51 -10.07
C GLU A 324 -3.27 -32.04 -9.00
N GLU A 325 -2.15 -32.58 -9.42
CA GLU A 325 -0.99 -32.65 -8.55
C GLU A 325 -0.58 -31.19 -8.27
N PRO A 326 -0.35 -30.81 -7.00
CA PRO A 326 0.17 -29.51 -6.69
C PRO A 326 1.47 -29.36 -7.48
N LEU A 327 1.61 -28.27 -8.24
CA LEU A 327 2.88 -27.88 -8.86
C LEU A 327 3.91 -27.86 -7.73
N GLU A 328 4.78 -28.88 -7.69
CA GLU A 328 5.96 -28.85 -6.86
C GLU A 328 6.67 -27.53 -7.17
N ASP A 329 6.98 -26.78 -6.14
CA ASP A 329 7.80 -25.57 -6.23
C ASP A 329 9.07 -25.94 -7.02
N THR A 330 9.13 -25.52 -8.28
CA THR A 330 10.26 -25.85 -9.12
C THR A 330 11.45 -25.06 -8.62
N MET A 331 12.25 -25.70 -7.76
CA MET A 331 13.47 -25.15 -7.23
C MET A 331 14.52 -25.13 -8.34
N VAL A 332 15.27 -24.04 -8.45
CA VAL A 332 16.35 -23.86 -9.42
C VAL A 332 17.60 -23.33 -8.74
N ASN A 333 18.75 -23.78 -9.19
CA ASN A 333 20.02 -23.28 -8.70
C ASN A 333 20.37 -21.94 -9.37
N VAL A 334 20.58 -20.92 -8.55
CA VAL A 334 21.00 -19.57 -8.95
C VAL A 334 22.46 -19.38 -8.56
N GLU A 335 23.30 -18.99 -9.53
CA GLU A 335 24.69 -18.64 -9.28
C GLU A 335 24.78 -17.15 -8.92
N ILE A 336 25.40 -16.87 -7.77
CA ILE A 336 25.67 -15.52 -7.28
C ILE A 336 27.19 -15.31 -7.34
N PRO A 337 27.69 -14.19 -7.93
CA PRO A 337 29.13 -13.97 -8.14
C PRO A 337 29.88 -13.52 -6.89
N VAL A 338 29.62 -14.20 -5.76
CA VAL A 338 30.32 -14.00 -4.47
C VAL A 338 30.58 -15.36 -3.83
N GLY A 339 31.80 -15.56 -3.32
CA GLY A 339 32.23 -16.83 -2.74
C GLY A 339 33.14 -16.63 -1.50
N LYS A 340 33.81 -17.68 -1.09
CA LYS A 340 34.71 -17.71 0.09
C LYS A 340 35.76 -16.61 0.11
N VAL A 341 36.27 -16.22 -1.07
CA VAL A 341 37.27 -15.14 -1.23
C VAL A 341 36.72 -13.79 -0.77
N HIS A 342 35.40 -13.60 -0.84
CA HIS A 342 34.73 -12.39 -0.42
C HIS A 342 34.34 -12.40 1.08
N GLY A 343 34.65 -13.50 1.80
CA GLY A 343 34.40 -13.63 3.23
C GLY A 343 32.94 -13.81 3.64
N ILE A 344 32.09 -14.22 2.70
CA ILE A 344 30.64 -14.41 2.93
C ILE A 344 30.41 -15.77 3.58
N LYS A 345 29.50 -15.79 4.58
CA LYS A 345 28.96 -16.99 5.21
C LYS A 345 27.54 -17.25 4.71
N ALA A 346 27.14 -18.52 4.71
CA ALA A 346 25.81 -18.92 4.27
C ALA A 346 24.71 -18.17 5.03
N ASP A 347 24.80 -18.09 6.35
CA ASP A 347 23.82 -17.41 7.21
C ASP A 347 23.71 -15.90 6.89
N GLU A 348 24.83 -15.25 6.59
CA GLU A 348 24.87 -13.82 6.25
C GLU A 348 24.24 -13.58 4.86
N LEU A 349 24.43 -14.49 3.91
CA LEU A 349 23.83 -14.44 2.59
C LEU A 349 22.32 -14.68 2.64
N VAL A 350 21.89 -15.70 3.37
CA VAL A 350 20.46 -16.00 3.60
C VAL A 350 19.75 -14.81 4.22
N GLN A 351 20.30 -14.26 5.30
CA GLN A 351 19.70 -13.10 5.97
C GLN A 351 19.66 -11.89 5.04
N TRP A 352 20.70 -11.69 4.23
CA TRP A 352 20.74 -10.60 3.27
C TRP A 352 19.68 -10.77 2.17
N LEU A 353 19.52 -11.98 1.62
CA LEU A 353 18.48 -12.27 0.63
C LEU A 353 17.08 -12.06 1.22
N ILE A 354 16.81 -12.55 2.43
CA ILE A 354 15.54 -12.35 3.13
C ILE A 354 15.26 -10.86 3.36
N ASP A 355 16.27 -10.07 3.66
CA ASP A 355 16.10 -8.63 3.92
C ASP A 355 15.87 -7.80 2.65
N HIS A 356 16.28 -8.30 1.47
CA HIS A 356 16.26 -7.57 0.22
C HIS A 356 15.33 -8.17 -0.85
N THR A 357 14.79 -9.37 -0.61
CA THR A 357 13.82 -10.05 -1.50
C THR A 357 12.57 -10.46 -0.73
N LEU A 358 11.58 -10.96 -1.44
CA LEU A 358 10.39 -11.55 -0.80
C LEU A 358 10.58 -13.01 -0.39
N LEU A 359 11.77 -13.59 -0.62
CA LEU A 359 12.14 -14.94 -0.19
C LEU A 359 11.99 -15.11 1.33
N ARG A 360 11.48 -16.26 1.72
CA ARG A 360 11.44 -16.71 3.13
C ARG A 360 12.49 -17.76 3.36
N GLU A 361 12.93 -17.90 4.60
CA GLU A 361 13.94 -18.87 4.98
C GLU A 361 13.55 -20.30 4.61
N ASP A 362 12.27 -20.64 4.73
CA ASP A 362 11.69 -21.95 4.38
C ASP A 362 11.62 -22.22 2.86
N GLN A 363 11.88 -21.24 2.03
CA GLN A 363 11.89 -21.33 0.56
C GLN A 363 13.32 -21.39 -0.01
N ILE A 364 14.34 -21.36 0.82
CA ILE A 364 15.74 -21.45 0.41
C ILE A 364 16.18 -22.89 0.60
N GLY A 365 16.60 -23.55 -0.48
CA GLY A 365 17.11 -24.91 -0.46
C GLY A 365 18.60 -24.98 -0.13
N GLU A 366 19.33 -25.87 -0.80
CA GLU A 366 20.74 -26.09 -0.56
C GLU A 366 21.60 -24.91 -1.01
N ILE A 367 22.64 -24.59 -0.21
CA ILE A 367 23.57 -23.50 -0.48
C ILE A 367 24.97 -24.05 -0.57
N GLU A 368 25.59 -23.97 -1.73
CA GLU A 368 26.96 -24.33 -1.97
C GLU A 368 27.82 -23.08 -2.18
N ILE A 369 28.82 -22.86 -1.32
CA ILE A 369 29.72 -21.71 -1.44
C ILE A 369 31.05 -22.16 -1.99
N ASP A 370 31.34 -21.74 -3.22
CA ASP A 370 32.60 -21.99 -3.89
C ASP A 370 33.60 -20.83 -3.64
N GLN A 371 34.79 -20.91 -4.26
CA GLN A 371 35.80 -19.88 -4.05
C GLN A 371 35.39 -18.50 -4.57
N HIS A 372 34.73 -18.42 -5.70
CA HIS A 372 34.36 -17.17 -6.36
C HIS A 372 32.86 -16.97 -6.55
N SER A 373 32.05 -18.01 -6.44
CA SER A 373 30.62 -17.99 -6.63
C SER A 373 29.91 -18.78 -5.51
N THR A 374 28.61 -18.54 -5.36
CA THR A 374 27.73 -19.28 -4.47
C THR A 374 26.53 -19.74 -5.26
N PHE A 375 26.21 -21.02 -5.17
CA PHE A 375 25.00 -21.59 -5.74
C PHE A 375 23.96 -21.71 -4.64
N ILE A 376 22.76 -21.24 -4.92
CA ILE A 376 21.66 -21.27 -3.98
C ILE A 376 20.40 -21.79 -4.68
N GLU A 377 19.77 -22.77 -4.07
CA GLU A 377 18.53 -23.34 -4.59
C GLU A 377 17.33 -22.53 -4.10
N VAL A 378 16.54 -21.99 -5.04
CA VAL A 378 15.41 -21.12 -4.78
C VAL A 378 14.27 -21.40 -5.75
N PRO A 379 13.00 -21.05 -5.39
CA PRO A 379 11.90 -21.14 -6.34
C PRO A 379 12.13 -20.27 -7.57
N LEU A 380 11.78 -20.80 -8.73
CA LEU A 380 11.99 -20.16 -10.05
C LEU A 380 11.46 -18.71 -10.11
N GLU A 381 10.41 -18.43 -9.38
CA GLU A 381 9.79 -17.10 -9.33
C GLU A 381 10.66 -16.00 -8.72
N PHE A 382 11.70 -16.36 -7.92
CA PHE A 382 12.58 -15.41 -7.26
C PHE A 382 13.90 -15.18 -7.99
N VAL A 383 14.20 -15.92 -9.06
CA VAL A 383 15.47 -15.87 -9.79
C VAL A 383 15.80 -14.46 -10.28
N ASP A 384 14.85 -13.82 -10.96
CA ASP A 384 15.04 -12.47 -11.50
C ASP A 384 15.26 -11.43 -10.39
N GLU A 385 14.56 -11.59 -9.27
CA GLU A 385 14.67 -10.71 -8.11
C GLU A 385 16.04 -10.83 -7.44
N ILE A 386 16.56 -12.06 -7.32
CA ILE A 386 17.87 -12.32 -6.75
C ILE A 386 18.96 -11.68 -7.62
N TYR A 387 18.90 -11.85 -8.94
CA TYR A 387 19.88 -11.21 -9.82
C TYR A 387 19.83 -9.69 -9.76
N GLN A 388 18.65 -9.09 -9.73
CA GLN A 388 18.49 -7.63 -9.61
C GLN A 388 19.05 -7.08 -8.29
N VAL A 389 18.95 -7.84 -7.22
CA VAL A 389 19.44 -7.45 -5.91
C VAL A 389 20.94 -7.67 -5.81
N CYS A 390 21.46 -8.73 -6.40
CA CYS A 390 22.91 -9.01 -6.44
C CYS A 390 23.70 -8.02 -7.31
N ASP A 391 23.06 -7.38 -8.30
CA ASP A 391 23.70 -6.33 -9.13
C ASP A 391 23.80 -4.97 -8.44
N GLN A 392 23.24 -4.81 -7.22
CA GLN A 392 23.31 -3.53 -6.51
C GLN A 392 24.68 -3.29 -5.87
N PRO A 393 25.20 -2.04 -5.93
CA PRO A 393 26.53 -1.71 -5.37
C PRO A 393 26.65 -1.94 -3.85
N GLU A 394 25.56 -2.13 -3.15
CA GLU A 394 25.51 -2.40 -1.71
C GLU A 394 25.80 -3.87 -1.38
N PHE A 395 25.61 -4.77 -2.34
CA PHE A 395 25.83 -6.21 -2.17
C PHE A 395 27.28 -6.56 -1.83
N MET A 396 28.25 -5.78 -2.28
CA MET A 396 29.68 -6.01 -2.07
C MET A 396 30.30 -5.24 -0.91
N ARG A 397 29.53 -4.51 -0.09
CA ARG A 397 30.10 -3.79 1.05
C ARG A 397 30.11 -4.68 2.29
N PRO A 398 31.29 -5.07 2.83
CA PRO A 398 31.36 -5.76 4.12
C PRO A 398 30.72 -4.87 5.17
N THR A 399 29.76 -5.39 5.91
CA THR A 399 29.17 -4.72 7.08
C THR A 399 30.29 -4.32 8.03
N ALA A 400 30.60 -3.03 8.07
CA ALA A 400 31.58 -2.48 9.02
C ALA A 400 31.11 -2.86 10.43
N LYS A 401 31.90 -3.69 11.11
CA LYS A 401 31.70 -4.08 12.51
C LYS A 401 31.41 -2.83 13.32
N LYS A 402 30.19 -2.67 13.79
CA LYS A 402 29.89 -1.71 14.86
C LYS A 402 30.74 -2.09 16.05
N LYS A 403 31.76 -1.27 16.35
CA LYS A 403 32.50 -1.33 17.61
C LYS A 403 31.48 -1.16 18.74
N ALA A 404 31.41 -2.15 19.59
CA ALA A 404 30.72 -2.03 20.87
C ALA A 404 31.31 -0.84 21.63
N PRO A 405 30.48 -0.04 22.32
CA PRO A 405 31.02 0.99 23.23
C PRO A 405 31.68 0.26 24.39
N ALA A 406 32.97 0.58 24.63
CA ALA A 406 33.65 0.24 25.86
C ALA A 406 33.11 1.11 26.99
N PHE A 407 32.69 0.44 28.09
CA PHE A 407 32.45 0.89 29.46
C PHE A 407 32.21 2.37 29.74
#